data_1d2a79d3b3fc9437360130bf6b00a941
#
_entry.id   1d2a79d3b3fc9437360130bf6b00a941
#
_cell.length_a   1.000
_cell.length_b   1.000
_cell.length_c   1.000
_cell.angle_alpha   90.00
_cell.angle_beta   90.00
_cell.angle_gamma   90.00
#
_symmetry.space_group_name_H-M   'P 1'
#
loop_
_entity.id
_entity.type
_entity.pdbx_description
1 polymer ?
#
loop_
_entity_poly.entity_id
_entity_poly.type
_entity_poly.pdbx_seq_one_letter_code
_entity_poly.pdbx_strand_id
1 'polypeptide(L)'
;PEKIHKVFIDPVKGLLDSEADDIARKIGVPEGSIGQARAFMQGLYKAFDETDASLAEINPLIVTGDDRIVALDAKFNFDSNAMYRHPEIQEMRDLDEEDPAEIEASKFDLTYISLDGNIGCLVNGAGLAMATMDVIKLYGGSPANFLDVGGGATTEKVTEAFKIMLKNPDIKAILVLSLIHISEPTRRRGI
;
A
#
# COMPACT_ATOMS: atom_id res chain seq x y z
N PRO A 1 6.14 15.38 20.40
CA PRO A 1 4.95 16.07 19.87
C PRO A 1 5.23 17.54 19.56
N GLU A 2 5.96 18.26 20.44
CA GLU A 2 6.18 19.72 20.30
C GLU A 2 7.07 20.13 19.13
N LYS A 3 7.85 19.21 18.57
CA LYS A 3 8.72 19.45 17.40
C LYS A 3 8.07 19.02 16.06
N ILE A 4 6.81 18.58 16.07
CA ILE A 4 6.10 18.22 14.85
C ILE A 4 5.33 19.44 14.38
N HIS A 5 5.75 19.98 13.24
CA HIS A 5 5.10 21.10 12.59
C HIS A 5 4.20 20.59 11.46
N LYS A 6 2.97 21.10 11.38
CA LYS A 6 1.99 20.71 10.36
C LYS A 6 1.53 21.93 9.58
N VAL A 7 1.43 21.74 8.26
CA VAL A 7 0.80 22.69 7.34
C VAL A 7 -0.25 21.94 6.54
N PHE A 8 -1.43 22.53 6.43
CA PHE A 8 -2.51 22.00 5.60
C PHE A 8 -2.46 22.74 4.26
N ILE A 9 -2.12 22.01 3.20
CA ILE A 9 -2.01 22.56 1.86
C ILE A 9 -3.40 22.59 1.23
N ASP A 10 -3.83 23.74 0.72
CA ASP A 10 -5.03 23.86 -0.09
C ASP A 10 -4.78 23.21 -1.46
N PRO A 11 -5.53 22.16 -1.84
CA PRO A 11 -5.27 21.42 -3.09
C PRO A 11 -5.45 22.28 -4.35
N VAL A 12 -6.17 23.39 -4.28
CA VAL A 12 -6.36 24.30 -5.42
C VAL A 12 -5.20 25.29 -5.56
N LYS A 13 -4.62 25.73 -4.42
CA LYS A 13 -3.54 26.72 -4.39
C LYS A 13 -2.16 26.09 -4.39
N GLY A 14 -2.06 24.82 -3.97
CA GLY A 14 -0.79 24.16 -3.74
C GLY A 14 -0.03 24.70 -2.52
N LEU A 15 1.22 24.31 -2.39
CA LEU A 15 2.11 24.76 -1.31
C LEU A 15 2.61 26.19 -1.61
N LEU A 16 2.18 27.15 -0.80
CA LEU A 16 2.57 28.55 -0.95
C LEU A 16 4.02 28.79 -0.48
N ASP A 17 4.68 29.78 -1.06
CA ASP A 17 6.05 30.19 -0.68
C ASP A 17 6.16 30.46 0.81
N SER A 18 5.20 31.21 1.37
CA SER A 18 5.18 31.59 2.79
C SER A 18 5.02 30.37 3.71
N GLU A 19 4.27 29.36 3.30
CA GLU A 19 4.06 28.14 4.07
C GLU A 19 5.32 27.28 4.06
N ALA A 20 5.97 27.14 2.91
CA ALA A 20 7.23 26.43 2.77
C ALA A 20 8.35 27.09 3.57
N ASP A 21 8.46 28.44 3.52
CA ASP A 21 9.44 29.20 4.30
C ASP A 21 9.22 29.06 5.81
N ASP A 22 7.96 29.12 6.25
CA ASP A 22 7.61 28.97 7.66
C ASP A 22 7.98 27.58 8.20
N ILE A 23 7.67 26.53 7.44
CA ILE A 23 8.06 25.16 7.80
C ILE A 23 9.59 25.03 7.83
N ALA A 24 10.29 25.52 6.81
CA ALA A 24 11.74 25.44 6.75
C ALA A 24 12.40 26.06 7.98
N ARG A 25 11.94 27.25 8.41
CA ARG A 25 12.42 27.89 9.64
C ARG A 25 12.09 27.07 10.89
N LYS A 26 10.87 26.55 11.00
CA LYS A 26 10.43 25.76 12.14
C LYS A 26 11.22 24.46 12.32
N ILE A 27 11.64 23.83 11.23
CA ILE A 27 12.47 22.61 11.30
C ILE A 27 13.97 22.90 11.44
N GLY A 28 14.36 24.19 11.48
CA GLY A 28 15.73 24.62 11.77
C GLY A 28 16.63 24.72 10.56
N VAL A 29 16.11 24.90 9.36
CA VAL A 29 16.90 25.18 8.17
C VAL A 29 17.57 26.56 8.31
N PRO A 30 18.89 26.67 8.05
CA PRO A 30 19.60 27.95 8.06
C PRO A 30 18.97 28.98 7.10
N GLU A 31 18.96 30.27 7.50
CA GLU A 31 18.28 31.31 6.72
C GLU A 31 18.82 31.41 5.28
N GLY A 32 20.10 31.16 5.05
CA GLY A 32 20.70 31.14 3.71
C GLY A 32 20.21 30.01 2.81
N SER A 33 19.64 28.95 3.39
CA SER A 33 19.17 27.76 2.68
C SER A 33 17.63 27.71 2.54
N ILE A 34 16.90 28.70 3.08
CA ILE A 34 15.42 28.72 3.04
C ILE A 34 14.88 28.64 1.61
N GLY A 35 15.48 29.39 0.68
CA GLY A 35 15.08 29.36 -0.73
C GLY A 35 15.22 27.98 -1.38
N GLN A 36 16.29 27.25 -1.02
CA GLN A 36 16.50 25.87 -1.51
C GLN A 36 15.49 24.93 -0.87
N ALA A 37 15.23 25.06 0.43
CA ALA A 37 14.24 24.23 1.14
C ALA A 37 12.84 24.44 0.57
N ARG A 38 12.45 25.70 0.27
CA ARG A 38 11.20 26.02 -0.41
C ARG A 38 11.09 25.31 -1.76
N ALA A 39 12.09 25.48 -2.62
CA ALA A 39 12.11 24.88 -3.94
C ALA A 39 12.02 23.34 -3.85
N PHE A 40 12.71 22.73 -2.88
CA PHE A 40 12.64 21.31 -2.60
C PHE A 40 11.23 20.87 -2.18
N MET A 41 10.62 21.57 -1.21
CA MET A 41 9.26 21.23 -0.71
C MET A 41 8.19 21.38 -1.79
N GLN A 42 8.30 22.43 -2.62
CA GLN A 42 7.39 22.64 -3.75
C GLN A 42 7.57 21.55 -4.82
N GLY A 43 8.82 21.16 -5.11
CA GLY A 43 9.11 20.03 -6.00
C GLY A 43 8.55 18.71 -5.48
N LEU A 44 8.69 18.45 -4.17
CA LEU A 44 8.14 17.28 -3.51
C LEU A 44 6.60 17.26 -3.57
N TYR A 45 5.97 18.39 -3.27
CA TYR A 45 4.51 18.52 -3.38
C TYR A 45 4.03 18.31 -4.81
N LYS A 46 4.72 18.90 -5.78
CA LYS A 46 4.42 18.70 -7.21
C LYS A 46 4.54 17.22 -7.60
N ALA A 47 5.63 16.55 -7.19
CA ALA A 47 5.81 15.13 -7.44
C ALA A 47 4.68 14.29 -6.80
N PHE A 48 4.31 14.61 -5.55
CA PHE A 48 3.20 13.95 -4.85
C PHE A 48 1.87 14.07 -5.62
N ASP A 49 1.54 15.28 -6.06
CA ASP A 49 0.27 15.59 -6.74
C ASP A 49 0.22 15.00 -8.15
N GLU A 50 1.27 15.22 -8.95
CA GLU A 50 1.33 14.79 -10.35
C GLU A 50 1.45 13.28 -10.55
N THR A 51 1.89 12.54 -9.53
CA THR A 51 2.06 11.07 -9.61
C THR A 51 0.98 10.29 -8.87
N ASP A 52 -0.08 10.95 -8.40
CA ASP A 52 -1.12 10.33 -7.56
C ASP A 52 -0.52 9.58 -6.36
N ALA A 53 0.49 10.17 -5.73
CA ALA A 53 1.08 9.59 -4.55
C ALA A 53 0.13 9.72 -3.34
N SER A 54 0.06 8.69 -2.52
CA SER A 54 -0.66 8.69 -1.25
C SER A 54 0.24 9.04 -0.07
N LEU A 55 1.55 8.88 -0.26
CA LEU A 55 2.61 9.25 0.67
C LEU A 55 3.84 9.69 -0.10
N ALA A 56 4.48 10.76 0.36
CA ALA A 56 5.84 11.13 -0.01
C ALA A 56 6.59 11.49 1.28
N GLU A 57 7.62 10.74 1.62
CA GLU A 57 8.43 10.90 2.82
C GLU A 57 9.88 11.10 2.42
N ILE A 58 10.52 12.10 3.03
CA ILE A 58 11.96 12.33 2.91
C ILE A 58 12.59 12.21 4.30
N ASN A 59 13.40 11.19 4.50
CA ASN A 59 13.97 10.91 5.81
C ASN A 59 15.31 10.17 5.69
N PRO A 60 16.44 10.88 5.99
CA PRO A 60 16.51 12.28 6.42
C PRO A 60 16.60 13.30 5.27
N LEU A 61 16.11 14.50 5.53
CA LEU A 61 16.47 15.71 4.79
C LEU A 61 17.62 16.39 5.52
N ILE A 62 18.74 16.62 4.85
CA ILE A 62 19.94 17.18 5.48
C ILE A 62 20.34 18.52 4.87
N VAL A 63 21.00 19.34 5.69
CA VAL A 63 21.77 20.51 5.24
C VAL A 63 23.23 20.14 5.29
N THR A 64 23.91 20.21 4.15
CA THR A 64 25.34 19.91 4.04
C THR A 64 26.21 21.03 4.59
N GLY A 65 27.50 20.77 4.80
CA GLY A 65 28.44 21.79 5.30
C GLY A 65 28.68 22.95 4.34
N ASP A 66 28.25 22.84 3.09
CA ASP A 66 28.24 23.87 2.05
C ASP A 66 26.83 24.44 1.81
N ASP A 67 25.95 24.35 2.81
CA ASP A 67 24.62 24.94 2.87
C ASP A 67 23.64 24.43 1.78
N ARG A 68 23.85 23.24 1.24
CA ARG A 68 22.90 22.61 0.31
C ARG A 68 21.87 21.77 1.03
N ILE A 69 20.63 21.77 0.52
CA ILE A 69 19.57 20.87 0.94
C ILE A 69 19.67 19.56 0.11
N VAL A 70 19.77 18.42 0.79
CA VAL A 70 19.90 17.10 0.15
C VAL A 70 18.93 16.12 0.81
N ALA A 71 18.12 15.45 0.00
CA ALA A 71 17.40 14.25 0.41
C ALA A 71 18.33 13.05 0.33
N LEU A 72 18.52 12.34 1.44
CA LEU A 72 19.33 11.11 1.45
C LEU A 72 18.51 9.91 1.08
N ASP A 73 17.24 9.88 1.49
CA ASP A 73 16.31 8.81 1.18
C ASP A 73 14.92 9.38 0.93
N ALA A 74 14.17 8.71 0.06
CA ALA A 74 12.82 9.08 -0.31
C ALA A 74 11.94 7.83 -0.37
N LYS A 75 10.78 7.90 0.26
CA LYS A 75 9.75 6.87 0.17
C LYS A 75 8.49 7.45 -0.44
N PHE A 76 8.03 6.83 -1.51
CA PHE A 76 6.77 7.14 -2.17
C PHE A 76 5.84 5.94 -2.16
N ASN A 77 4.59 6.17 -1.80
CA ASN A 77 3.51 5.22 -2.06
C ASN A 77 2.56 5.85 -3.08
N PHE A 78 2.23 5.12 -4.11
CA PHE A 78 1.35 5.58 -5.17
C PHE A 78 -0.04 4.97 -5.00
N ASP A 79 -1.09 5.67 -5.44
CA ASP A 79 -2.43 5.11 -5.50
C ASP A 79 -2.49 4.07 -6.62
N SER A 80 -2.65 2.81 -6.25
CA SER A 80 -2.75 1.70 -7.21
C SER A 80 -3.91 1.85 -8.20
N ASN A 81 -4.98 2.54 -7.80
CA ASN A 81 -6.12 2.81 -8.67
C ASN A 81 -5.81 3.86 -9.75
N ALA A 82 -4.79 4.67 -9.56
CA ALA A 82 -4.36 5.69 -10.50
C ALA A 82 -3.23 5.23 -11.43
N MET A 83 -2.60 4.09 -11.16
CA MET A 83 -1.41 3.62 -11.89
C MET A 83 -1.63 3.42 -13.39
N TYR A 84 -2.86 3.21 -13.85
CA TYR A 84 -3.16 3.17 -15.29
C TYR A 84 -2.82 4.47 -16.04
N ARG A 85 -2.68 5.59 -15.32
CA ARG A 85 -2.27 6.91 -15.85
C ARG A 85 -0.75 7.11 -15.82
N HIS A 86 -0.02 6.25 -15.11
CA HIS A 86 1.41 6.37 -14.83
C HIS A 86 2.20 5.13 -15.26
N PRO A 87 2.20 4.79 -16.58
CA PRO A 87 2.91 3.62 -17.07
C PRO A 87 4.43 3.69 -16.76
N GLU A 88 5.00 4.90 -16.76
CA GLU A 88 6.40 5.13 -16.41
C GLU A 88 6.73 4.74 -14.96
N ILE A 89 5.79 4.91 -14.03
CA ILE A 89 5.96 4.46 -12.63
C ILE A 89 5.83 2.94 -12.54
N GLN A 90 4.88 2.35 -13.30
CA GLN A 90 4.74 0.90 -13.35
C GLN A 90 5.99 0.20 -13.91
N GLU A 91 6.69 0.83 -14.87
CA GLU A 91 7.93 0.31 -15.42
C GLU A 91 9.11 0.34 -14.41
N MET A 92 9.03 1.19 -13.37
CA MET A 92 10.02 1.25 -12.29
C MET A 92 9.82 0.15 -11.24
N ARG A 93 8.76 -0.66 -11.36
CA ARG A 93 8.48 -1.74 -10.40
C ARG A 93 9.60 -2.77 -10.41
N ASP A 94 10.20 -2.99 -9.25
CA ASP A 94 11.25 -3.99 -9.05
C ASP A 94 10.63 -5.25 -8.45
N LEU A 95 10.47 -6.27 -9.28
CA LEU A 95 9.88 -7.54 -8.86
C LEU A 95 10.77 -8.35 -7.92
N ASP A 96 12.08 -8.07 -7.88
CA ASP A 96 13.01 -8.76 -6.99
C ASP A 96 12.88 -8.29 -5.53
N GLU A 97 12.26 -7.12 -5.31
CA GLU A 97 11.99 -6.56 -3.99
C GLU A 97 10.58 -6.89 -3.45
N GLU A 98 9.74 -7.54 -4.27
CA GLU A 98 8.37 -7.87 -3.90
C GLU A 98 8.22 -9.32 -3.40
N ASP A 99 7.18 -9.57 -2.59
CA ASP A 99 6.83 -10.95 -2.18
C ASP A 99 6.46 -11.80 -3.40
N PRO A 100 7.10 -12.97 -3.61
CA PRO A 100 6.83 -13.82 -4.76
C PRO A 100 5.37 -14.29 -4.87
N ALA A 101 4.65 -14.43 -3.75
CA ALA A 101 3.24 -14.80 -3.75
C ALA A 101 2.35 -13.65 -4.21
N GLU A 102 2.72 -12.40 -3.85
CA GLU A 102 2.02 -11.20 -4.31
C GLU A 102 2.22 -10.99 -5.83
N ILE A 103 3.46 -11.19 -6.32
CA ILE A 103 3.76 -11.18 -7.76
C ILE A 103 2.95 -12.23 -8.51
N GLU A 104 2.88 -13.45 -7.97
CA GLU A 104 2.13 -14.52 -8.61
C GLU A 104 0.62 -14.21 -8.64
N ALA A 105 0.09 -13.69 -7.55
CA ALA A 105 -1.31 -13.29 -7.43
C ALA A 105 -1.69 -12.18 -8.44
N SER A 106 -0.80 -11.22 -8.63
CA SER A 106 -1.03 -10.11 -9.57
C SER A 106 -1.22 -10.55 -11.02
N LYS A 107 -0.65 -11.69 -11.43
CA LYS A 107 -0.82 -12.25 -12.79
C LYS A 107 -2.25 -12.71 -13.08
N PHE A 108 -3.02 -12.98 -12.03
CA PHE A 108 -4.40 -13.44 -12.10
C PHE A 108 -5.40 -12.38 -11.63
N ASP A 109 -4.95 -11.13 -11.49
CA ASP A 109 -5.77 -10.03 -11.00
C ASP A 109 -6.40 -10.38 -9.63
N LEU A 110 -5.57 -10.94 -8.74
CA LEU A 110 -5.90 -11.23 -7.35
C LEU A 110 -5.19 -10.22 -6.44
N THR A 111 -5.92 -9.69 -5.47
CA THR A 111 -5.30 -8.86 -4.43
C THR A 111 -4.85 -9.78 -3.29
N TYR A 112 -3.55 -9.97 -3.16
CA TYR A 112 -2.93 -10.81 -2.14
C TYR A 112 -1.90 -10.00 -1.34
N ILE A 113 -1.92 -10.18 -0.01
CA ILE A 113 -0.90 -9.66 0.90
C ILE A 113 -0.53 -10.79 1.85
N SER A 114 0.76 -11.10 1.93
CA SER A 114 1.30 -12.11 2.85
C SER A 114 1.32 -11.60 4.28
N LEU A 115 0.97 -12.46 5.25
CA LEU A 115 0.98 -12.15 6.68
C LEU A 115 1.57 -13.33 7.47
N ASP A 116 2.06 -13.04 8.69
CA ASP A 116 2.71 -14.02 9.58
C ASP A 116 1.69 -14.85 10.37
N GLY A 117 0.79 -15.53 9.70
CA GLY A 117 -0.25 -16.32 10.34
C GLY A 117 -0.29 -17.77 9.89
N ASN A 118 -1.32 -18.50 10.39
CA ASN A 118 -1.51 -19.92 10.09
C ASN A 118 -2.91 -20.26 9.56
N ILE A 119 -3.76 -19.27 9.37
CA ILE A 119 -5.09 -19.44 8.79
C ILE A 119 -5.17 -18.64 7.51
N GLY A 120 -5.20 -19.34 6.36
CA GLY A 120 -5.42 -18.73 5.06
C GLY A 120 -6.83 -18.21 4.91
N CYS A 121 -6.99 -17.03 4.29
CA CYS A 121 -8.28 -16.40 4.04
C CYS A 121 -8.48 -16.25 2.53
N LEU A 122 -9.63 -16.72 2.02
CA LEU A 122 -10.07 -16.48 0.65
C LEU A 122 -11.48 -15.94 0.68
N VAL A 123 -11.63 -14.69 0.25
CA VAL A 123 -12.93 -14.01 0.28
C VAL A 123 -13.16 -13.22 -1.00
N ASN A 124 -14.38 -12.77 -1.24
CA ASN A 124 -14.66 -11.80 -2.28
C ASN A 124 -15.12 -10.46 -1.68
N GLY A 125 -14.30 -9.46 -1.89
CA GLY A 125 -14.45 -8.11 -1.39
C GLY A 125 -13.50 -7.77 -0.24
N ALA A 126 -12.78 -6.67 -0.39
CA ALA A 126 -11.76 -6.21 0.57
C ALA A 126 -12.31 -5.99 1.98
N GLY A 127 -13.51 -5.43 2.10
CA GLY A 127 -14.18 -5.26 3.40
C GLY A 127 -14.48 -6.57 4.11
N LEU A 128 -14.89 -7.61 3.34
CA LEU A 128 -15.12 -8.95 3.86
C LEU A 128 -13.81 -9.60 4.30
N ALA A 129 -12.72 -9.38 3.55
CA ALA A 129 -11.38 -9.87 3.90
C ALA A 129 -10.93 -9.29 5.25
N MET A 130 -11.04 -7.99 5.43
CA MET A 130 -10.66 -7.32 6.68
C MET A 130 -11.48 -7.82 7.86
N ALA A 131 -12.81 -7.88 7.71
CA ALA A 131 -13.70 -8.38 8.76
C ALA A 131 -13.41 -9.85 9.11
N THR A 132 -13.10 -10.68 8.11
CA THR A 132 -12.72 -12.09 8.33
C THR A 132 -11.44 -12.20 9.13
N MET A 133 -10.42 -11.41 8.82
CA MET A 133 -9.17 -11.38 9.56
C MET A 133 -9.37 -10.91 11.01
N ASP A 134 -10.21 -9.91 11.23
CA ASP A 134 -10.54 -9.43 12.57
C ASP A 134 -11.24 -10.51 13.40
N VAL A 135 -12.19 -11.24 12.81
CA VAL A 135 -12.86 -12.37 13.47
C VAL A 135 -11.87 -13.47 13.81
N ILE A 136 -10.97 -13.85 12.89
CA ILE A 136 -9.93 -14.83 13.17
C ILE A 136 -9.09 -14.41 14.38
N LYS A 137 -8.66 -13.15 14.45
CA LYS A 137 -7.89 -12.61 15.59
C LYS A 137 -8.71 -12.61 16.89
N LEU A 138 -9.98 -12.22 16.81
CA LEU A 138 -10.89 -12.20 17.98
C LEU A 138 -11.00 -13.57 18.64
N TYR A 139 -10.99 -14.65 17.85
CA TYR A 139 -11.04 -16.03 18.33
C TYR A 139 -9.66 -16.65 18.58
N GLY A 140 -8.60 -15.83 18.65
CA GLY A 140 -7.25 -16.28 18.99
C GLY A 140 -6.48 -16.93 17.85
N GLY A 141 -6.99 -16.86 16.61
CA GLY A 141 -6.27 -17.31 15.42
C GLY A 141 -5.33 -16.23 14.86
N SER A 142 -4.54 -16.61 13.88
CA SER A 142 -3.62 -15.69 13.20
C SER A 142 -3.82 -15.79 11.67
N PRO A 143 -4.32 -14.73 10.98
CA PRO A 143 -4.49 -14.74 9.55
C PRO A 143 -3.12 -14.78 8.85
N ALA A 144 -2.99 -15.67 7.85
CA ALA A 144 -1.77 -15.88 7.08
C ALA A 144 -1.70 -15.01 5.82
N ASN A 145 -2.81 -14.46 5.41
CA ASN A 145 -2.89 -13.59 4.23
C ASN A 145 -4.17 -12.76 4.22
N PHE A 146 -4.10 -11.64 3.52
CA PHE A 146 -5.27 -11.00 2.92
C PHE A 146 -5.40 -11.51 1.48
N LEU A 147 -6.58 -11.96 1.07
CA LEU A 147 -6.83 -12.37 -0.31
C LEU A 147 -8.27 -12.05 -0.72
N ASP A 148 -8.39 -11.18 -1.70
CA ASP A 148 -9.65 -10.82 -2.33
C ASP A 148 -9.65 -11.31 -3.79
N VAL A 149 -10.60 -12.19 -4.11
CA VAL A 149 -10.79 -12.70 -5.49
C VAL A 149 -11.71 -11.81 -6.33
N GLY A 150 -12.23 -10.74 -5.74
CA GLY A 150 -13.15 -9.81 -6.40
C GLY A 150 -14.55 -10.37 -6.64
N GLY A 151 -15.46 -9.52 -7.08
CA GLY A 151 -16.84 -9.90 -7.36
C GLY A 151 -17.02 -10.77 -8.62
N GLY A 152 -16.04 -10.78 -9.51
CA GLY A 152 -16.02 -11.58 -10.76
C GLY A 152 -15.16 -12.84 -10.66
N ALA A 153 -15.13 -13.53 -9.52
CA ALA A 153 -14.33 -14.71 -9.29
C ALA A 153 -14.67 -15.83 -10.29
N THR A 154 -13.66 -16.24 -11.07
CA THR A 154 -13.75 -17.40 -11.97
C THR A 154 -13.15 -18.63 -11.30
N THR A 155 -13.46 -19.82 -11.83
CA THR A 155 -12.84 -21.07 -11.37
C THR A 155 -11.31 -21.00 -11.44
N GLU A 156 -10.76 -20.34 -12.47
CA GLU A 156 -9.33 -20.13 -12.64
C GLU A 156 -8.75 -19.28 -11.51
N LYS A 157 -9.30 -18.08 -11.26
CA LYS A 157 -8.86 -17.18 -10.17
C LYS A 157 -8.88 -17.89 -8.82
N VAL A 158 -9.97 -18.60 -8.50
CA VAL A 158 -10.09 -19.34 -7.24
C VAL A 158 -9.05 -20.46 -7.16
N THR A 159 -8.83 -21.19 -8.25
CA THR A 159 -7.82 -22.27 -8.30
C THR A 159 -6.43 -21.72 -8.04
N GLU A 160 -6.04 -20.63 -8.70
CA GLU A 160 -4.72 -20.02 -8.50
C GLU A 160 -4.57 -19.42 -7.09
N ALA A 161 -5.64 -18.82 -6.56
CA ALA A 161 -5.66 -18.36 -5.17
C ALA A 161 -5.36 -19.50 -4.18
N PHE A 162 -5.98 -20.68 -4.33
CA PHE A 162 -5.66 -21.84 -3.52
C PHE A 162 -4.22 -22.31 -3.70
N LYS A 163 -3.72 -22.38 -4.93
CA LYS A 163 -2.33 -22.78 -5.21
C LYS A 163 -1.33 -21.85 -4.52
N ILE A 164 -1.56 -20.55 -4.55
CA ILE A 164 -0.71 -19.55 -3.88
C ILE A 164 -0.72 -19.79 -2.37
N MET A 165 -1.90 -19.90 -1.75
CA MET A 165 -2.00 -20.16 -0.30
C MET A 165 -1.35 -21.47 0.12
N LEU A 166 -1.53 -22.55 -0.65
CA LEU A 166 -0.99 -23.88 -0.33
C LEU A 166 0.54 -23.99 -0.49
N LYS A 167 1.19 -23.02 -1.12
CA LYS A 167 2.66 -22.93 -1.15
C LYS A 167 3.24 -22.47 0.19
N ASN A 168 2.45 -21.78 1.02
CA ASN A 168 2.88 -21.35 2.34
C ASN A 168 2.77 -22.54 3.34
N PRO A 169 3.90 -23.06 3.85
CA PRO A 169 3.92 -24.23 4.75
C PRO A 169 3.32 -23.95 6.12
N ASP A 170 3.21 -22.67 6.51
CA ASP A 170 2.68 -22.25 7.81
C ASP A 170 1.15 -22.28 7.85
N ILE A 171 0.48 -22.32 6.70
CA ILE A 171 -0.97 -22.39 6.62
C ILE A 171 -1.47 -23.79 7.03
N LYS A 172 -2.21 -23.85 8.14
CA LYS A 172 -2.79 -25.08 8.71
C LYS A 172 -4.28 -25.24 8.42
N ALA A 173 -4.95 -24.16 8.11
CA ALA A 173 -6.38 -24.13 7.78
C ALA A 173 -6.65 -23.00 6.79
N ILE A 174 -7.69 -23.17 5.97
CA ILE A 174 -8.15 -22.13 5.03
C ILE A 174 -9.62 -21.85 5.31
N LEU A 175 -9.93 -20.57 5.54
CA LEU A 175 -11.29 -20.08 5.67
C LEU A 175 -11.70 -19.43 4.34
N VAL A 176 -12.76 -20.00 3.73
CA VAL A 176 -13.34 -19.45 2.50
C VAL A 176 -14.69 -18.84 2.83
N LEU A 177 -14.86 -17.56 2.54
CA LEU A 177 -16.11 -16.86 2.77
C LEU A 177 -16.50 -16.02 1.56
N SER A 178 -17.68 -16.25 1.02
CA SER A 178 -18.20 -15.49 -0.12
C SER A 178 -19.61 -15.03 0.14
N LEU A 179 -19.90 -13.78 -0.23
CA LEU A 179 -21.26 -13.21 -0.18
C LEU A 179 -22.00 -13.37 -1.51
N ILE A 180 -21.31 -13.70 -2.59
CA ILE A 180 -21.85 -13.75 -3.96
C ILE A 180 -22.05 -15.20 -4.43
N HIS A 181 -21.08 -16.07 -4.07
CA HIS A 181 -21.08 -17.47 -4.49
C HIS A 181 -21.60 -18.36 -3.35
N ILE A 182 -22.91 -18.51 -3.24
CA ILE A 182 -23.51 -19.46 -2.32
C ILE A 182 -23.53 -20.83 -3.01
N SER A 183 -22.65 -21.73 -2.58
CA SER A 183 -22.71 -23.14 -2.94
C SER A 183 -23.39 -23.90 -1.81
N GLU A 184 -24.60 -24.38 -2.03
CA GLU A 184 -25.20 -25.36 -1.11
C GLU A 184 -24.44 -26.69 -1.19
N PRO A 185 -24.13 -27.31 -0.03
CA PRO A 185 -23.56 -28.65 -0.05
C PRO A 185 -24.58 -29.58 -0.68
N THR A 186 -24.35 -30.00 -1.90
CA THR A 186 -25.17 -31.02 -2.57
C THR A 186 -25.03 -32.31 -1.76
N ARG A 187 -26.00 -32.60 -0.89
CA ARG A 187 -26.16 -33.96 -0.35
C ARG A 187 -26.41 -34.88 -1.55
N ARG A 188 -25.38 -35.62 -1.97
CA ARG A 188 -25.62 -36.80 -2.78
C ARG A 188 -26.55 -37.68 -1.97
N ARG A 189 -27.85 -37.69 -2.29
CA ARG A 189 -28.72 -38.76 -1.87
C ARG A 189 -28.18 -40.01 -2.55
N GLY A 190 -27.56 -40.89 -1.77
CA GLY A 190 -27.25 -42.20 -2.22
C GLY A 190 -28.57 -42.87 -2.67
N ILE A 191 -28.52 -43.42 -3.86
CA ILE A 191 -29.50 -44.38 -4.35
C ILE A 191 -29.16 -45.71 -3.71
#